data_d439744529e93eb753b6814aa55c8a05
#
_entry.id   d439744529e93eb753b6814aa55c8a05
#
_cell.length_a   1.000
_cell.length_b   1.000
_cell.length_c   1.000
_cell.angle_alpha   90.00
_cell.angle_beta   90.00
_cell.angle_gamma   90.00
#
_symmetry.space_group_name_H-M   'P 1'
#
loop_
_entity.id
_entity.type
_entity.pdbx_description
1 polymer ?
#
loop_
_entity_poly.entity_id
_entity_poly.type
_entity_poly.pdbx_seq_one_letter_code
_entity_poly.pdbx_strand_id
1 'polypeptide(L)'
;MKLPIVFSFDDRLVMPAIVSISSLLRSAMPTTVYDIFILYPSGSNLADSPIKDFPKIYNNCCVTFRKVSGEFSSAYEIRGITTPAYYRLLIPELIPEYDKIMYSDVDVIFRDDLTFFYNTDLTGYYMAGVDNGSQLRPEVQKSVRERLGIDCKYGHFYSGNLILNSELILRDGLIPRFRELAKNDFNQQDMDIINIACYGKIKPLSPAFCLTNFLTELIVKRRKEMLQFFSGEELNHALNKGIVHYNGPKPWKEFCVNFDIWWEAYRKSPIYDEHFYFDFFNAKQGELDKLPLLKRIKILARYFIYGKK
;
A
#
# COMPACT_ATOMS: atom_id res chain seq x y z
N MET A 1 5.16 -16.51 15.23
CA MET A 1 3.77 -16.41 14.68
C MET A 1 3.87 -16.38 13.17
N LYS A 2 3.00 -17.12 12.46
CA LYS A 2 2.98 -17.10 10.98
C LYS A 2 1.92 -16.11 10.50
N LEU A 3 2.32 -15.09 9.74
CA LEU A 3 1.47 -14.00 9.27
C LEU A 3 1.29 -14.08 7.76
N PRO A 4 0.08 -14.34 7.24
CA PRO A 4 -0.20 -14.34 5.81
C PRO A 4 -0.30 -12.91 5.27
N ILE A 5 0.42 -12.65 4.18
CA ILE A 5 0.39 -11.37 3.47
C ILE A 5 0.40 -11.59 1.95
N VAL A 6 -0.42 -10.84 1.25
CA VAL A 6 -0.56 -10.89 -0.21
C VAL A 6 -0.02 -9.63 -0.84
N PHE A 7 0.72 -9.81 -1.92
CA PHE A 7 1.09 -8.75 -2.86
C PHE A 7 0.53 -9.09 -4.23
N SER A 8 0.13 -8.09 -4.99
CA SER A 8 -0.39 -8.28 -6.35
C SER A 8 0.21 -7.25 -7.29
N PHE A 9 0.94 -7.70 -8.32
CA PHE A 9 1.63 -6.83 -9.25
C PHE A 9 2.02 -7.56 -10.55
N ASP A 10 2.54 -6.82 -11.52
CA ASP A 10 3.09 -7.34 -12.77
C ASP A 10 4.61 -7.13 -12.87
N ASP A 11 5.21 -7.62 -13.97
CA ASP A 11 6.68 -7.59 -14.19
C ASP A 11 7.30 -6.18 -14.09
N ARG A 12 6.53 -5.11 -14.32
CA ARG A 12 7.00 -3.71 -14.26
C ARG A 12 7.34 -3.27 -12.84
N LEU A 13 6.81 -3.97 -11.84
CA LEU A 13 6.96 -3.62 -10.42
C LEU A 13 7.85 -4.58 -9.64
N VAL A 14 8.62 -5.44 -10.32
CA VAL A 14 9.53 -6.41 -9.66
C VAL A 14 10.55 -5.71 -8.76
N MET A 15 11.21 -4.66 -9.26
CA MET A 15 12.23 -3.94 -8.47
C MET A 15 11.63 -3.30 -7.20
N PRO A 16 10.55 -2.48 -7.25
CA PRO A 16 9.95 -1.96 -6.03
C PRO A 16 9.38 -3.08 -5.13
N ALA A 17 8.85 -4.17 -5.67
CA ALA A 17 8.38 -5.31 -4.89
C ALA A 17 9.51 -5.98 -4.08
N ILE A 18 10.69 -6.18 -4.68
CA ILE A 18 11.86 -6.70 -3.99
C ILE A 18 12.24 -5.78 -2.82
N VAL A 19 12.28 -4.47 -3.03
CA VAL A 19 12.61 -3.48 -1.98
C VAL A 19 11.56 -3.50 -0.87
N SER A 20 10.29 -3.50 -1.23
CA SER A 20 9.15 -3.55 -0.29
C SER A 20 9.18 -4.81 0.57
N ILE A 21 9.21 -5.99 -0.05
CA ILE A 21 9.20 -7.29 0.65
C ILE A 21 10.47 -7.44 1.51
N SER A 22 11.63 -7.00 1.01
CA SER A 22 12.86 -6.98 1.81
C SER A 22 12.73 -6.11 3.06
N SER A 23 12.06 -4.95 2.94
CA SER A 23 11.82 -4.07 4.08
C SER A 23 10.89 -4.72 5.11
N LEU A 24 9.84 -5.43 4.66
CA LEU A 24 8.95 -6.22 5.52
C LEU A 24 9.73 -7.27 6.33
N LEU A 25 10.54 -8.08 5.65
CA LEU A 25 11.28 -9.17 6.28
C LEU A 25 12.34 -8.67 7.26
N ARG A 26 12.92 -7.51 7.01
CA ARG A 26 13.91 -6.87 7.88
C ARG A 26 13.32 -6.16 9.09
N SER A 27 12.07 -5.70 9.01
CA SER A 27 11.36 -5.06 10.11
C SER A 27 10.63 -6.04 11.02
N ALA A 28 10.63 -7.33 10.67
CA ALA A 28 10.00 -8.39 11.44
C ALA A 28 10.65 -8.59 12.81
N MET A 29 9.87 -8.87 13.82
CA MET A 29 10.37 -9.39 15.10
C MET A 29 10.97 -10.80 14.92
N PRO A 30 11.92 -11.23 15.76
CA PRO A 30 12.56 -12.54 15.64
C PRO A 30 11.59 -13.73 15.67
N THR A 31 10.41 -13.55 16.22
CA THR A 31 9.35 -14.59 16.33
C THR A 31 8.33 -14.54 15.21
N THR A 32 8.42 -13.55 14.31
CA THR A 32 7.49 -13.36 13.20
C THR A 32 8.01 -14.02 11.93
N VAL A 33 7.19 -14.86 11.32
CA VAL A 33 7.42 -15.49 10.01
C VAL A 33 6.29 -15.07 9.08
N TYR A 34 6.63 -14.55 7.90
CA TYR A 34 5.63 -14.18 6.91
C TYR A 34 5.36 -15.30 5.91
N ASP A 35 4.07 -15.58 5.67
CA ASP A 35 3.62 -16.43 4.56
C ASP A 35 3.19 -15.52 3.42
N ILE A 36 4.07 -15.34 2.46
CA ILE A 36 3.94 -14.35 1.38
C ILE A 36 3.31 -15.00 0.17
N PHE A 37 2.18 -14.45 -0.26
CA PHE A 37 1.51 -14.83 -1.51
C PHE A 37 1.67 -13.72 -2.53
N ILE A 38 2.06 -14.09 -3.75
CA ILE A 38 2.22 -13.16 -4.87
C ILE A 38 1.22 -13.53 -5.96
N LEU A 39 0.23 -12.66 -6.14
CA LEU A 39 -0.76 -12.78 -7.21
C LEU A 39 -0.24 -12.08 -8.46
N TYR A 40 -0.26 -12.77 -9.60
CA TYR A 40 0.28 -12.24 -10.84
C TYR A 40 -0.53 -12.68 -12.08
N PRO A 41 -0.55 -11.87 -13.16
CA PRO A 41 -1.34 -12.18 -14.35
C PRO A 41 -0.74 -13.33 -15.17
N SER A 42 -1.58 -14.02 -15.92
CA SER A 42 -1.21 -15.22 -16.69
C SER A 42 -0.20 -14.98 -17.82
N GLY A 43 0.14 -13.80 -18.17
CA GLY A 43 1.17 -13.49 -19.18
C GLY A 43 2.53 -13.11 -18.61
N SER A 44 2.66 -13.10 -17.28
CA SER A 44 3.85 -12.64 -16.56
C SER A 44 4.81 -13.80 -16.25
N ASN A 45 6.12 -13.48 -16.24
CA ASN A 45 7.19 -14.37 -15.77
C ASN A 45 7.57 -14.15 -14.31
N LEU A 46 6.71 -13.55 -13.54
CA LEU A 46 6.98 -13.07 -12.16
C LEU A 46 7.40 -14.20 -11.21
N ALA A 47 6.95 -15.43 -11.44
CA ALA A 47 7.38 -16.61 -10.68
C ALA A 47 8.89 -16.93 -10.83
N ASP A 48 9.52 -16.43 -11.90
CA ASP A 48 10.97 -16.56 -12.13
C ASP A 48 11.79 -15.38 -11.57
N SER A 49 11.13 -14.39 -11.01
CA SER A 49 11.78 -13.22 -10.41
C SER A 49 12.67 -13.62 -9.21
N PRO A 50 13.66 -12.78 -8.84
CA PRO A 50 14.52 -13.03 -7.68
C PRO A 50 13.78 -13.21 -6.35
N ILE A 51 12.51 -12.85 -6.27
CA ILE A 51 11.68 -13.01 -5.06
C ILE A 51 11.52 -14.49 -4.70
N LYS A 52 11.57 -15.41 -5.67
CA LYS A 52 11.51 -16.87 -5.41
C LYS A 52 12.65 -17.36 -4.50
N ASP A 53 13.77 -16.65 -4.48
CA ASP A 53 14.94 -17.00 -3.69
C ASP A 53 14.96 -16.37 -2.29
N PHE A 54 13.94 -15.56 -1.94
CA PHE A 54 13.84 -14.91 -0.63
C PHE A 54 13.89 -15.88 0.56
N PRO A 55 13.27 -17.08 0.52
CA PRO A 55 13.42 -18.06 1.61
C PRO A 55 14.86 -18.58 1.81
N LYS A 56 15.76 -18.38 0.83
CA LYS A 56 17.19 -18.69 0.96
C LYS A 56 18.00 -17.54 1.58
N ILE A 57 17.48 -16.29 1.42
CA ILE A 57 18.12 -15.06 1.91
C ILE A 57 17.61 -14.71 3.31
N TYR A 58 16.32 -14.92 3.54
CA TYR A 58 15.60 -14.57 4.77
C TYR A 58 15.02 -15.84 5.39
N ASN A 59 15.35 -16.11 6.65
CA ASN A 59 14.88 -17.28 7.38
C ASN A 59 13.46 -17.13 7.96
N ASN A 60 12.80 -16.00 7.73
CA ASN A 60 11.53 -15.63 8.31
C ASN A 60 10.41 -15.48 7.27
N CYS A 61 10.50 -16.15 6.14
CA CYS A 61 9.44 -16.16 5.14
C CYS A 61 9.29 -17.48 4.39
N CYS A 62 8.07 -17.71 3.91
CA CYS A 62 7.74 -18.59 2.79
C CYS A 62 7.20 -17.73 1.66
N VAL A 63 7.41 -18.11 0.39
CA VAL A 63 6.89 -17.37 -0.77
C VAL A 63 6.15 -18.34 -1.69
N THR A 64 4.90 -18.00 -2.01
CA THR A 64 4.04 -18.76 -2.90
C THR A 64 3.54 -17.85 -4.03
N PHE A 65 3.81 -18.23 -5.26
CA PHE A 65 3.32 -17.53 -6.45
C PHE A 65 1.99 -18.13 -6.92
N ARG A 66 0.98 -17.30 -7.13
CA ARG A 66 -0.33 -17.70 -7.64
C ARG A 66 -0.69 -16.94 -8.90
N LYS A 67 -0.79 -17.67 -10.00
CA LYS A 67 -1.22 -17.14 -11.28
C LYS A 67 -2.73 -16.90 -11.25
N VAL A 68 -3.13 -15.70 -11.67
CA VAL A 68 -4.54 -15.34 -11.86
C VAL A 68 -4.83 -15.26 -13.35
N SER A 69 -5.82 -16.01 -13.82
CA SER A 69 -6.16 -16.12 -15.24
C SER A 69 -7.61 -15.72 -15.49
N GLY A 70 -7.84 -14.90 -16.50
CA GLY A 70 -9.19 -14.53 -16.96
C GLY A 70 -9.96 -13.54 -16.09
N GLU A 71 -9.52 -13.30 -14.85
CA GLU A 71 -10.19 -12.37 -13.94
C GLU A 71 -9.88 -10.91 -14.29
N PHE A 72 -10.90 -10.08 -14.30
CA PHE A 72 -10.82 -8.64 -14.55
C PHE A 72 -10.11 -8.22 -15.84
N SER A 73 -10.07 -9.09 -16.87
CA SER A 73 -9.40 -8.80 -18.16
C SER A 73 -10.01 -7.62 -18.91
N SER A 74 -11.28 -7.28 -18.62
CA SER A 74 -11.99 -6.11 -19.16
C SER A 74 -12.18 -4.98 -18.16
N ALA A 75 -11.55 -5.05 -16.99
CA ALA A 75 -11.67 -4.01 -15.97
C ALA A 75 -10.98 -2.71 -16.43
N TYR A 76 -11.54 -1.60 -15.98
CA TYR A 76 -11.03 -0.28 -16.33
C TYR A 76 -9.62 -0.03 -15.80
N GLU A 77 -8.69 0.28 -16.70
CA GLU A 77 -7.31 0.62 -16.38
C GLU A 77 -7.04 2.11 -16.60
N ILE A 78 -6.48 2.79 -15.61
CA ILE A 78 -6.18 4.23 -15.67
C ILE A 78 -4.90 4.54 -14.88
N ARG A 79 -4.17 5.57 -15.29
CA ARG A 79 -2.98 6.09 -14.58
C ARG A 79 -1.86 5.07 -14.40
N GLY A 80 -1.80 4.04 -15.26
CA GLY A 80 -0.82 2.96 -15.18
C GLY A 80 -1.13 1.91 -14.11
N ILE A 81 -2.29 1.99 -13.46
CA ILE A 81 -2.83 0.94 -12.60
C ILE A 81 -3.49 -0.10 -13.49
N THR A 82 -3.05 -1.34 -13.40
CA THR A 82 -3.45 -2.44 -14.27
C THR A 82 -4.24 -3.51 -13.54
N THR A 83 -4.73 -4.48 -14.28
CA THR A 83 -5.54 -5.60 -13.82
C THR A 83 -5.09 -6.22 -12.48
N PRO A 84 -3.79 -6.43 -12.18
CA PRO A 84 -3.36 -6.94 -10.87
C PRO A 84 -3.86 -6.15 -9.66
N ALA A 85 -4.18 -4.87 -9.80
CA ALA A 85 -4.75 -4.09 -8.70
C ALA A 85 -6.11 -4.64 -8.24
N TYR A 86 -6.89 -5.23 -9.12
CA TYR A 86 -8.19 -5.83 -8.80
C TYR A 86 -8.09 -7.19 -8.12
N TYR A 87 -6.94 -7.90 -8.22
CA TYR A 87 -6.81 -9.25 -7.64
C TYR A 87 -6.96 -9.26 -6.12
N ARG A 88 -6.72 -8.12 -5.43
CA ARG A 88 -7.00 -8.00 -3.99
C ARG A 88 -8.45 -8.26 -3.62
N LEU A 89 -9.38 -8.04 -4.55
CA LEU A 89 -10.80 -8.29 -4.37
C LEU A 89 -11.14 -9.79 -4.30
N LEU A 90 -10.27 -10.64 -4.85
CA LEU A 90 -10.43 -12.09 -4.93
C LEU A 90 -9.59 -12.86 -3.91
N ILE A 91 -8.84 -12.18 -3.06
CA ILE A 91 -7.95 -12.83 -2.07
C ILE A 91 -8.67 -13.95 -1.30
N PRO A 92 -9.91 -13.77 -0.81
CA PRO A 92 -10.61 -14.84 -0.08
C PRO A 92 -10.84 -16.12 -0.89
N GLU A 93 -11.04 -16.02 -2.22
CA GLU A 93 -11.16 -17.20 -3.09
C GLU A 93 -9.79 -17.75 -3.51
N LEU A 94 -8.82 -16.87 -3.75
CA LEU A 94 -7.49 -17.24 -4.24
C LEU A 94 -6.60 -17.85 -3.15
N ILE A 95 -6.86 -17.53 -1.87
CA ILE A 95 -6.07 -17.99 -0.73
C ILE A 95 -7.00 -18.48 0.38
N PRO A 96 -7.66 -19.62 0.15
CA PRO A 96 -8.63 -20.18 1.08
C PRO A 96 -8.00 -20.79 2.35
N GLU A 97 -6.65 -20.81 2.43
CA GLU A 97 -5.93 -21.36 3.58
C GLU A 97 -6.01 -20.47 4.82
N TYR A 98 -6.49 -19.21 4.68
CA TYR A 98 -6.51 -18.24 5.75
C TYR A 98 -7.84 -17.48 5.85
N ASP A 99 -8.50 -17.58 6.99
CA ASP A 99 -9.73 -16.83 7.30
C ASP A 99 -9.46 -15.33 7.49
N LYS A 100 -8.22 -14.97 7.79
CA LYS A 100 -7.75 -13.60 7.96
C LYS A 100 -6.40 -13.41 7.29
N ILE A 101 -6.28 -12.39 6.45
CA ILE A 101 -5.09 -12.18 5.65
C ILE A 101 -4.80 -10.69 5.44
N MET A 102 -3.53 -10.31 5.39
CA MET A 102 -3.12 -8.95 5.02
C MET A 102 -2.92 -8.83 3.51
N TYR A 103 -3.20 -7.65 3.00
CA TYR A 103 -2.83 -7.23 1.65
C TYR A 103 -1.96 -5.98 1.71
N SER A 104 -0.97 -5.89 0.84
CA SER A 104 -0.19 -4.68 0.63
C SER A 104 0.17 -4.47 -0.84
N ASP A 105 0.13 -3.21 -1.28
CA ASP A 105 0.77 -2.78 -2.52
C ASP A 105 2.30 -2.93 -2.39
N VAL A 106 3.02 -2.86 -3.53
CA VAL A 106 4.48 -3.03 -3.57
C VAL A 106 5.25 -1.70 -3.62
N ASP A 107 4.55 -0.60 -3.70
CA ASP A 107 5.10 0.76 -3.60
C ASP A 107 5.06 1.29 -2.15
N VAL A 108 5.38 0.39 -1.22
CA VAL A 108 5.41 0.67 0.23
C VAL A 108 6.78 0.31 0.82
N ILE A 109 7.10 0.92 1.96
CA ILE A 109 8.23 0.51 2.81
C ILE A 109 7.72 0.22 4.21
N PHE A 110 7.97 -1.00 4.68
CA PHE A 110 7.68 -1.43 6.03
C PHE A 110 8.82 -1.01 6.96
N ARG A 111 8.47 -0.46 8.13
CA ARG A 111 9.42 0.03 9.13
C ARG A 111 9.17 -0.54 10.51
N ASP A 112 8.14 -1.40 10.64
CA ASP A 112 7.81 -2.09 11.88
C ASP A 112 7.21 -3.47 11.58
N ASP A 113 7.16 -4.33 12.60
CA ASP A 113 6.50 -5.64 12.54
C ASP A 113 4.99 -5.50 12.44
N LEU A 114 4.35 -6.36 11.66
CA LEU A 114 2.91 -6.28 11.39
C LEU A 114 2.03 -7.05 12.39
N THR A 115 2.61 -7.73 13.38
CA THR A 115 1.86 -8.55 14.35
C THR A 115 0.78 -7.73 15.07
N PHE A 116 1.11 -6.49 15.46
CA PHE A 116 0.15 -5.59 16.10
C PHE A 116 -1.08 -5.35 15.24
N PHE A 117 -0.90 -5.02 13.96
CA PHE A 117 -2.00 -4.78 13.03
C PHE A 117 -2.76 -6.06 12.70
N TYR A 118 -2.05 -7.16 12.48
CA TYR A 118 -2.68 -8.45 12.20
C TYR A 118 -3.59 -8.90 13.34
N ASN A 119 -3.28 -8.59 14.59
CA ASN A 119 -4.10 -8.93 15.76
C ASN A 119 -5.36 -8.06 15.91
N THR A 120 -5.60 -7.10 15.01
CA THR A 120 -6.85 -6.32 15.01
C THR A 120 -8.06 -7.26 14.97
N ASP A 121 -8.99 -7.10 15.93
CA ASP A 121 -10.27 -7.80 15.90
C ASP A 121 -11.14 -7.30 14.73
N LEU A 122 -11.55 -8.21 13.85
CA LEU A 122 -12.42 -7.94 12.68
C LEU A 122 -13.85 -8.44 12.88
N THR A 123 -14.28 -8.72 14.11
CA THR A 123 -15.66 -9.18 14.38
C THR A 123 -16.67 -8.17 13.81
N GLY A 124 -17.51 -8.60 12.88
CA GLY A 124 -18.51 -7.77 12.21
C GLY A 124 -17.98 -6.86 11.08
N TYR A 125 -16.67 -6.86 10.80
CA TYR A 125 -16.05 -6.08 9.73
C TYR A 125 -15.50 -7.00 8.63
N TYR A 126 -15.71 -6.62 7.37
CA TYR A 126 -15.12 -7.30 6.23
C TYR A 126 -13.62 -7.03 6.09
N MET A 127 -13.21 -5.84 6.44
CA MET A 127 -11.82 -5.39 6.30
C MET A 127 -11.46 -4.42 7.43
N ALA A 128 -10.14 -4.22 7.61
CA ALA A 128 -9.62 -3.03 8.28
C ALA A 128 -8.64 -2.30 7.36
N GLY A 129 -8.59 -0.97 7.46
CA GLY A 129 -7.75 -0.12 6.63
C GLY A 129 -7.64 1.30 7.18
N VAL A 130 -6.90 2.15 6.49
CA VAL A 130 -6.67 3.54 6.90
C VAL A 130 -7.56 4.49 6.11
N ASP A 131 -8.29 5.35 6.81
CA ASP A 131 -9.06 6.43 6.19
C ASP A 131 -8.14 7.42 5.48
N ASN A 132 -8.55 7.88 4.31
CA ASN A 132 -7.75 8.82 3.51
C ASN A 132 -7.81 10.27 4.01
N GLY A 133 -8.22 10.50 5.24
CA GLY A 133 -8.45 11.82 5.82
C GLY A 133 -9.78 12.43 5.42
N SER A 134 -10.75 11.61 5.01
CA SER A 134 -12.05 12.05 4.52
C SER A 134 -12.81 12.91 5.53
N GLN A 135 -12.68 12.61 6.82
CA GLN A 135 -13.33 13.34 7.90
C GLN A 135 -12.85 14.80 8.01
N LEU A 136 -11.64 15.11 7.55
CA LEU A 136 -11.04 16.45 7.57
C LEU A 136 -11.15 17.18 6.22
N ARG A 137 -11.85 16.58 5.23
CA ARG A 137 -11.83 17.04 3.83
C ARG A 137 -13.24 17.10 3.24
N PRO A 138 -13.98 18.21 3.43
CA PRO A 138 -15.32 18.39 2.85
C PRO A 138 -15.36 18.19 1.34
N GLU A 139 -14.27 18.55 0.63
CA GLU A 139 -14.15 18.35 -0.81
C GLU A 139 -14.08 16.86 -1.20
N VAL A 140 -13.45 16.03 -0.39
CA VAL A 140 -13.45 14.57 -0.58
C VAL A 140 -14.81 13.98 -0.31
N GLN A 141 -15.45 14.38 0.79
CA GLN A 141 -16.81 13.94 1.14
C GLN A 141 -17.81 14.26 0.02
N LYS A 142 -17.74 15.49 -0.53
CA LYS A 142 -18.56 15.90 -1.67
C LYS A 142 -18.29 15.01 -2.90
N SER A 143 -17.02 14.86 -3.27
CA SER A 143 -16.62 14.05 -4.42
C SER A 143 -17.05 12.58 -4.29
N VAL A 144 -16.88 11.98 -3.11
CA VAL A 144 -17.29 10.59 -2.83
C VAL A 144 -18.81 10.45 -2.99
N ARG A 145 -19.59 11.37 -2.42
CA ARG A 145 -21.05 11.35 -2.53
C ARG A 145 -21.51 11.47 -3.98
N GLU A 146 -20.94 12.41 -4.74
CA GLU A 146 -21.32 12.65 -6.14
C GLU A 146 -20.95 11.49 -7.08
N ARG A 147 -19.79 10.85 -6.85
CA ARG A 147 -19.29 9.79 -7.72
C ARG A 147 -19.77 8.39 -7.34
N LEU A 148 -19.87 8.12 -6.04
CA LEU A 148 -20.09 6.76 -5.53
C LEU A 148 -21.47 6.57 -4.91
N GLY A 149 -22.22 7.65 -4.67
CA GLY A 149 -23.53 7.60 -4.02
C GLY A 149 -23.49 7.21 -2.52
N ILE A 150 -22.31 7.24 -1.90
CA ILE A 150 -22.11 6.97 -0.47
C ILE A 150 -21.60 8.22 0.23
N ASP A 151 -21.82 8.33 1.54
CA ASP A 151 -21.21 9.38 2.36
C ASP A 151 -19.94 8.87 3.07
N CYS A 152 -19.19 9.78 3.68
CA CYS A 152 -17.95 9.42 4.40
C CYS A 152 -18.14 9.30 5.93
N LYS A 153 -19.39 9.15 6.43
CA LYS A 153 -19.61 9.05 7.89
C LYS A 153 -18.90 7.87 8.54
N TYR A 154 -18.63 6.80 7.78
CA TYR A 154 -17.88 5.64 8.21
C TYR A 154 -16.41 5.65 7.73
N GLY A 155 -15.95 6.74 7.09
CA GLY A 155 -14.66 6.88 6.46
C GLY A 155 -14.70 6.60 4.96
N HIS A 156 -13.55 6.86 4.30
CA HIS A 156 -13.23 6.47 2.93
C HIS A 156 -11.79 5.95 2.91
N PHE A 157 -11.63 4.66 2.69
CA PHE A 157 -10.42 3.92 3.02
C PHE A 157 -9.51 3.71 1.82
N TYR A 158 -8.20 3.82 2.04
CA TYR A 158 -7.20 3.37 1.07
C TYR A 158 -7.26 1.86 0.88
N SER A 159 -7.04 1.40 -0.35
CA SER A 159 -7.00 -0.03 -0.71
C SER A 159 -5.58 -0.63 -0.72
N GLY A 160 -4.54 0.20 -0.60
CA GLY A 160 -3.16 -0.24 -0.75
C GLY A 160 -2.59 -1.04 0.43
N ASN A 161 -3.21 -0.95 1.61
CA ASN A 161 -2.90 -1.78 2.77
C ASN A 161 -4.21 -2.14 3.48
N LEU A 162 -4.51 -3.43 3.56
CA LEU A 162 -5.76 -3.94 4.12
C LEU A 162 -5.51 -5.17 4.99
N ILE A 163 -6.40 -5.39 5.97
CA ILE A 163 -6.56 -6.68 6.64
C ILE A 163 -7.94 -7.17 6.29
N LEU A 164 -8.03 -8.34 5.66
CA LEU A 164 -9.27 -8.93 5.19
C LEU A 164 -9.76 -10.02 6.15
N ASN A 165 -11.06 -10.03 6.41
CA ASN A 165 -11.79 -11.14 7.02
C ASN A 165 -12.34 -12.01 5.88
N SER A 166 -11.51 -12.94 5.40
CA SER A 166 -11.83 -13.80 4.25
C SER A 166 -13.07 -14.64 4.50
N GLU A 167 -13.21 -15.18 5.71
CA GLU A 167 -14.39 -15.97 6.10
C GLU A 167 -15.68 -15.16 5.97
N LEU A 168 -15.71 -13.95 6.54
CA LEU A 168 -16.91 -13.11 6.49
C LEU A 168 -17.24 -12.63 5.08
N ILE A 169 -16.21 -12.28 4.29
CA ILE A 169 -16.37 -11.86 2.88
C ILE A 169 -17.00 -12.98 2.05
N LEU A 170 -16.51 -14.21 2.20
CA LEU A 170 -17.04 -15.39 1.48
C LEU A 170 -18.45 -15.73 1.96
N ARG A 171 -18.67 -15.81 3.26
CA ARG A 171 -19.97 -16.14 3.86
C ARG A 171 -21.08 -15.18 3.42
N ASP A 172 -20.80 -13.89 3.36
CA ASP A 172 -21.77 -12.85 3.03
C ASP A 172 -21.83 -12.58 1.51
N GLY A 173 -21.10 -13.35 0.67
CA GLY A 173 -21.18 -13.32 -0.79
C GLY A 173 -20.65 -12.03 -1.44
N LEU A 174 -19.59 -11.40 -0.90
CA LEU A 174 -19.07 -10.16 -1.46
C LEU A 174 -18.31 -10.33 -2.78
N ILE A 175 -17.75 -11.50 -3.05
CA ILE A 175 -16.94 -11.70 -4.26
C ILE A 175 -17.72 -11.48 -5.55
N PRO A 176 -18.93 -12.03 -5.74
CA PRO A 176 -19.79 -11.68 -6.88
C PRO A 176 -20.09 -10.18 -6.97
N ARG A 177 -20.27 -9.52 -5.82
CA ARG A 177 -20.50 -8.06 -5.77
C ARG A 177 -19.28 -7.28 -6.24
N PHE A 178 -18.07 -7.68 -5.85
CA PHE A 178 -16.83 -7.08 -6.33
C PHE A 178 -16.68 -7.22 -7.84
N ARG A 179 -16.93 -8.43 -8.39
CA ARG A 179 -16.90 -8.67 -9.84
C ARG A 179 -17.91 -7.81 -10.60
N GLU A 180 -19.11 -7.63 -10.06
CA GLU A 180 -20.14 -6.81 -10.68
C GLU A 180 -19.73 -5.33 -10.68
N LEU A 181 -19.25 -4.81 -9.55
CA LEU A 181 -18.76 -3.43 -9.46
C LEU A 181 -17.56 -3.16 -10.36
N ALA A 182 -16.68 -4.15 -10.55
CA ALA A 182 -15.48 -4.01 -11.40
C ALA A 182 -15.79 -3.83 -12.90
N LYS A 183 -17.03 -4.00 -13.32
CA LYS A 183 -17.48 -3.69 -14.69
C LYS A 183 -17.67 -2.19 -14.94
N ASN A 184 -17.60 -1.35 -13.90
CA ASN A 184 -17.77 0.08 -14.00
C ASN A 184 -16.42 0.80 -14.04
N ASP A 185 -16.39 1.94 -14.72
CA ASP A 185 -15.19 2.77 -14.89
C ASP A 185 -14.99 3.70 -13.68
N PHE A 186 -14.66 3.12 -12.54
CA PHE A 186 -14.38 3.90 -11.33
C PHE A 186 -13.02 4.58 -11.38
N ASN A 187 -12.98 5.88 -11.03
CA ASN A 187 -11.77 6.69 -11.04
C ASN A 187 -10.68 6.20 -10.07
N GLN A 188 -11.07 5.59 -8.95
CA GLN A 188 -10.17 4.99 -7.97
C GLN A 188 -10.22 3.45 -8.01
N GLN A 189 -10.76 2.88 -9.08
CA GLN A 189 -10.77 1.46 -9.39
C GLN A 189 -11.17 0.58 -8.18
N ASP A 190 -10.31 -0.33 -7.75
CA ASP A 190 -10.50 -1.23 -6.61
C ASP A 190 -10.81 -0.51 -5.30
N MET A 191 -10.24 0.67 -5.07
CA MET A 191 -10.54 1.48 -3.89
C MET A 191 -12.02 1.92 -3.85
N ASP A 192 -12.58 2.39 -4.97
CA ASP A 192 -13.99 2.78 -5.04
C ASP A 192 -14.90 1.54 -4.86
N ILE A 193 -14.53 0.40 -5.46
CA ILE A 193 -15.27 -0.86 -5.32
C ILE A 193 -15.33 -1.31 -3.85
N ILE A 194 -14.20 -1.32 -3.15
CA ILE A 194 -14.10 -1.70 -1.73
C ILE A 194 -14.97 -0.78 -0.87
N ASN A 195 -14.88 0.54 -1.07
CA ASN A 195 -15.62 1.49 -0.26
C ASN A 195 -17.14 1.41 -0.50
N ILE A 196 -17.60 1.06 -1.71
CA ILE A 196 -19.01 0.81 -2.01
C ILE A 196 -19.48 -0.51 -1.40
N ALA A 197 -18.79 -1.61 -1.69
CA ALA A 197 -19.23 -2.95 -1.32
C ALA A 197 -19.13 -3.20 0.19
N CYS A 198 -18.13 -2.63 0.85
CA CYS A 198 -17.87 -2.79 2.28
C CYS A 198 -18.32 -1.57 3.10
N TYR A 199 -19.21 -0.73 2.57
CA TYR A 199 -19.68 0.49 3.23
C TYR A 199 -20.18 0.23 4.66
N GLY A 200 -19.60 0.95 5.63
CA GLY A 200 -19.90 0.81 7.06
C GLY A 200 -19.33 -0.46 7.72
N LYS A 201 -18.59 -1.30 6.98
CA LYS A 201 -17.97 -2.54 7.48
C LYS A 201 -16.46 -2.61 7.23
N ILE A 202 -15.79 -1.46 7.14
CA ILE A 202 -14.34 -1.35 7.18
C ILE A 202 -13.94 -0.75 8.52
N LYS A 203 -13.13 -1.46 9.30
CA LYS A 203 -12.63 -1.00 10.59
C LYS A 203 -11.48 -0.01 10.38
N PRO A 204 -11.56 1.21 10.94
CA PRO A 204 -10.47 2.16 10.81
C PRO A 204 -9.24 1.73 11.61
N LEU A 205 -8.06 1.89 10.99
CA LEU A 205 -6.76 1.66 11.59
C LEU A 205 -5.99 2.97 11.75
N SER A 206 -4.99 2.97 12.61
CA SER A 206 -4.02 4.04 12.77
C SER A 206 -3.33 4.36 11.42
N PRO A 207 -3.03 5.65 11.13
CA PRO A 207 -2.25 6.05 9.96
C PRO A 207 -0.92 5.32 9.78
N ALA A 208 -0.39 4.72 10.86
CA ALA A 208 0.82 3.91 10.80
C ALA A 208 0.71 2.68 9.88
N PHE A 209 -0.50 2.18 9.63
CA PHE A 209 -0.71 1.03 8.74
C PHE A 209 -0.68 1.40 7.24
N CYS A 210 -0.86 2.68 6.89
CA CYS A 210 -0.76 3.16 5.51
C CYS A 210 -0.47 4.67 5.51
N LEU A 211 0.80 5.05 5.74
CA LEU A 211 1.22 6.44 5.76
C LEU A 211 1.50 6.94 4.34
N THR A 212 0.46 7.45 3.67
CA THR A 212 0.61 8.08 2.35
C THR A 212 1.30 9.45 2.44
N ASN A 213 1.78 9.96 1.30
CA ASN A 213 2.32 11.32 1.22
C ASN A 213 1.32 12.36 1.74
N PHE A 214 0.04 12.17 1.41
CA PHE A 214 -1.02 13.07 1.84
C PHE A 214 -1.26 13.00 3.36
N LEU A 215 -1.32 11.81 3.95
CA LEU A 215 -1.46 11.66 5.40
C LEU A 215 -0.25 12.21 6.15
N THR A 216 0.95 12.06 5.60
CA THR A 216 2.15 12.73 6.15
C THR A 216 1.96 14.24 6.21
N GLU A 217 1.46 14.85 5.12
CA GLU A 217 1.14 16.28 5.10
C GLU A 217 0.08 16.66 6.13
N LEU A 218 -1.01 15.90 6.25
CA LEU A 218 -2.06 16.16 7.25
C LEU A 218 -1.51 16.10 8.67
N ILE A 219 -0.75 15.06 9.00
CA ILE A 219 -0.18 14.90 10.34
C ILE A 219 0.77 16.07 10.68
N VAL A 220 1.54 16.54 9.71
CA VAL A 220 2.50 17.65 9.92
C VAL A 220 1.81 19.01 9.95
N LYS A 221 0.91 19.28 9.00
CA LYS A 221 0.32 20.63 8.83
C LYS A 221 -0.94 20.83 9.68
N ARG A 222 -1.71 19.78 9.92
CA ARG A 222 -3.03 19.81 10.58
C ARG A 222 -3.05 18.91 11.83
N ARG A 223 -1.93 18.84 12.55
CA ARG A 223 -1.76 17.93 13.70
C ARG A 223 -2.86 18.10 14.77
N LYS A 224 -3.25 19.35 15.07
CA LYS A 224 -4.32 19.63 16.07
C LYS A 224 -5.66 19.00 15.67
N GLU A 225 -5.96 18.96 14.39
CA GLU A 225 -7.19 18.36 13.87
C GLU A 225 -7.07 16.83 13.86
N MET A 226 -5.91 16.30 13.47
CA MET A 226 -5.64 14.86 13.52
C MET A 226 -5.72 14.28 14.94
N LEU A 227 -5.37 15.07 15.96
CA LEU A 227 -5.48 14.66 17.37
C LEU A 227 -6.95 14.51 17.87
N GLN A 228 -7.93 14.91 17.08
CA GLN A 228 -9.35 14.62 17.37
C GLN A 228 -9.74 13.17 17.05
N PHE A 229 -8.95 12.49 16.20
CA PHE A 229 -9.21 11.13 15.72
C PHE A 229 -8.16 10.12 16.17
N PHE A 230 -6.93 10.57 16.43
CA PHE A 230 -5.79 9.71 16.78
C PHE A 230 -5.03 10.27 17.97
N SER A 231 -4.47 9.40 18.79
CA SER A 231 -3.57 9.84 19.86
C SER A 231 -2.26 10.42 19.33
N GLY A 232 -1.57 11.21 20.16
CA GLY A 232 -0.26 11.73 19.80
C GLY A 232 0.78 10.62 19.56
N GLU A 233 0.65 9.48 20.27
CA GLU A 233 1.51 8.31 20.11
C GLU A 233 1.28 7.62 18.75
N GLU A 234 0.03 7.44 18.34
CA GLU A 234 -0.29 6.86 17.02
C GLU A 234 0.24 7.71 15.88
N LEU A 235 0.10 9.06 15.97
CA LEU A 235 0.64 9.96 14.95
C LEU A 235 2.17 9.95 14.92
N ASN A 236 2.82 9.88 16.08
CA ASN A 236 4.28 9.75 16.16
C ASN A 236 4.75 8.39 15.62
N HIS A 237 4.05 7.31 15.95
CA HIS A 237 4.34 5.99 15.42
C HIS A 237 4.23 5.98 13.89
N ALA A 238 3.15 6.56 13.33
CA ALA A 238 2.99 6.69 11.89
C ALA A 238 4.19 7.38 11.23
N LEU A 239 4.62 8.52 11.75
CA LEU A 239 5.74 9.27 11.18
C LEU A 239 7.09 8.53 11.30
N ASN A 240 7.34 7.84 12.41
CA ASN A 240 8.65 7.26 12.71
C ASN A 240 8.79 5.80 12.28
N LYS A 241 7.71 4.99 12.37
CA LYS A 241 7.74 3.54 12.14
C LYS A 241 6.62 3.02 11.24
N GLY A 242 5.66 3.85 10.82
CA GLY A 242 4.53 3.41 9.99
C GLY A 242 4.97 2.91 8.62
N ILE A 243 4.09 2.16 7.97
CA ILE A 243 4.24 1.71 6.58
C ILE A 243 4.10 2.94 5.67
N VAL A 244 5.19 3.35 5.03
CA VAL A 244 5.18 4.46 4.06
C VAL A 244 4.65 3.96 2.73
N HIS A 245 3.59 4.60 2.20
CA HIS A 245 2.99 4.25 0.93
C HIS A 245 3.13 5.38 -0.09
N TYR A 246 3.81 5.09 -1.18
CA TYR A 246 4.09 6.03 -2.28
C TYR A 246 2.97 5.99 -3.33
N ASN A 247 1.74 6.27 -2.92
CA ASN A 247 0.55 6.24 -3.78
C ASN A 247 0.46 7.39 -4.81
N GLY A 248 1.46 8.27 -4.86
CA GLY A 248 1.66 9.35 -5.82
C GLY A 248 2.98 9.19 -6.57
N PRO A 249 3.85 10.24 -6.55
CA PRO A 249 5.20 10.19 -7.13
C PRO A 249 6.01 9.01 -6.57
N LYS A 250 6.75 8.34 -7.44
CA LYS A 250 7.53 7.14 -7.08
C LYS A 250 8.99 7.50 -6.82
N PRO A 251 9.55 7.15 -5.64
CA PRO A 251 10.91 7.55 -5.26
C PRO A 251 12.00 7.02 -6.20
N TRP A 252 11.76 5.92 -6.93
CA TRP A 252 12.68 5.42 -7.96
C TRP A 252 12.53 6.10 -9.32
N LYS A 253 11.66 7.11 -9.44
CA LYS A 253 11.47 7.92 -10.65
C LYS A 253 11.72 9.40 -10.42
N GLU A 254 11.34 9.93 -9.24
CA GLU A 254 11.39 11.36 -8.95
C GLU A 254 11.45 11.65 -7.45
N PHE A 255 11.82 12.87 -7.09
CA PHE A 255 11.77 13.31 -5.70
C PHE A 255 10.34 13.41 -5.17
N CYS A 256 10.10 12.85 -3.99
CA CYS A 256 8.80 12.87 -3.32
C CYS A 256 8.97 12.94 -1.79
N VAL A 257 7.86 13.02 -1.07
CA VAL A 257 7.84 12.92 0.39
C VAL A 257 8.34 11.54 0.81
N ASN A 258 9.14 11.46 1.87
CA ASN A 258 9.75 10.23 2.38
C ASN A 258 10.68 9.52 1.36
N PHE A 259 11.23 10.26 0.42
CA PHE A 259 12.10 9.78 -0.64
C PHE A 259 13.31 8.98 -0.12
N ASP A 260 13.96 9.48 0.92
CA ASP A 260 15.13 8.89 1.57
C ASP A 260 14.84 7.54 2.21
N ILE A 261 13.63 7.33 2.73
CA ILE A 261 13.20 6.06 3.34
C ILE A 261 13.20 4.92 2.31
N TRP A 262 12.74 5.19 1.09
CA TRP A 262 12.77 4.19 0.02
C TRP A 262 14.19 3.84 -0.39
N TRP A 263 15.04 4.87 -0.58
CA TRP A 263 16.43 4.66 -1.00
C TRP A 263 17.29 4.02 0.09
N GLU A 264 16.99 4.27 1.35
CA GLU A 264 17.60 3.52 2.45
C GLU A 264 17.22 2.03 2.39
N ALA A 265 15.95 1.72 2.15
CA ALA A 265 15.48 0.34 1.99
C ALA A 265 16.11 -0.33 0.76
N TYR A 266 16.23 0.41 -0.38
CA TYR A 266 16.88 -0.07 -1.59
C TYR A 266 18.35 -0.45 -1.34
N ARG A 267 19.13 0.41 -0.67
CA ARG A 267 20.53 0.11 -0.30
C ARG A 267 20.69 -1.13 0.57
N LYS A 268 19.66 -1.49 1.31
CA LYS A 268 19.64 -2.68 2.18
C LYS A 268 18.98 -3.90 1.52
N SER A 269 18.50 -3.77 0.30
CA SER A 269 17.84 -4.86 -0.44
C SER A 269 18.87 -5.75 -1.15
N PRO A 270 18.52 -7.00 -1.50
CA PRO A 270 19.42 -7.91 -2.20
C PRO A 270 19.72 -7.52 -3.65
N ILE A 271 19.02 -6.52 -4.18
CA ILE A 271 19.20 -5.99 -5.55
C ILE A 271 19.93 -4.65 -5.57
N TYR A 272 20.56 -4.27 -4.47
CA TYR A 272 21.32 -3.02 -4.46
C TYR A 272 22.40 -3.04 -5.56
N ASP A 273 22.31 -2.06 -6.44
CA ASP A 273 23.27 -1.78 -7.50
C ASP A 273 23.80 -0.35 -7.31
N GLU A 274 25.11 -0.24 -7.08
CA GLU A 274 25.77 1.03 -6.83
C GLU A 274 25.70 1.94 -8.07
N HIS A 275 25.85 1.39 -9.26
CA HIS A 275 25.78 2.15 -10.51
C HIS A 275 24.39 2.74 -10.72
N PHE A 276 23.34 1.92 -10.59
CA PHE A 276 21.95 2.41 -10.67
C PHE A 276 21.67 3.50 -9.62
N TYR A 277 22.17 3.30 -8.38
CA TYR A 277 22.00 4.28 -7.31
C TYR A 277 22.61 5.63 -7.66
N PHE A 278 23.90 5.66 -8.02
CA PHE A 278 24.58 6.92 -8.32
C PHE A 278 24.10 7.56 -9.62
N ASP A 279 23.80 6.78 -10.65
CA ASP A 279 23.27 7.30 -11.91
C ASP A 279 21.92 8.00 -11.71
N PHE A 280 21.03 7.42 -10.87
CA PHE A 280 19.78 8.07 -10.53
C PHE A 280 20.00 9.43 -9.85
N PHE A 281 20.86 9.48 -8.82
CA PHE A 281 21.12 10.73 -8.09
C PHE A 281 21.83 11.77 -8.96
N ASN A 282 22.78 11.38 -9.78
CA ASN A 282 23.47 12.27 -10.71
C ASN A 282 22.49 12.85 -11.75
N ALA A 283 21.62 12.02 -12.31
CA ALA A 283 20.60 12.47 -13.27
C ALA A 283 19.64 13.48 -12.59
N LYS A 284 19.19 13.20 -11.35
CA LYS A 284 18.29 14.09 -10.60
C LYS A 284 18.96 15.39 -10.20
N GLN A 285 20.24 15.37 -9.85
CA GLN A 285 21.02 16.58 -9.61
C GLN A 285 21.10 17.44 -10.88
N GLY A 286 21.40 16.83 -12.03
CA GLY A 286 21.42 17.54 -13.31
C GLY A 286 20.05 18.15 -13.70
N GLU A 287 18.95 17.50 -13.37
CA GLU A 287 17.59 18.07 -13.52
C GLU A 287 17.37 19.28 -12.60
N LEU A 288 17.82 19.19 -11.33
CA LEU A 288 17.70 20.29 -10.36
C LEU A 288 18.55 21.50 -10.80
N ASP A 289 19.72 21.28 -11.36
CA ASP A 289 20.62 22.34 -11.81
C ASP A 289 20.05 23.14 -13.00
N LYS A 290 19.14 22.55 -13.77
CA LYS A 290 18.40 23.24 -14.85
C LYS A 290 17.22 24.08 -14.35
N LEU A 291 16.81 23.92 -13.08
CA LEU A 291 15.66 24.65 -12.55
C LEU A 291 16.06 26.06 -12.07
N PRO A 292 15.17 27.06 -12.20
CA PRO A 292 15.35 28.37 -11.56
C PRO A 292 15.57 28.23 -10.04
N LEU A 293 16.43 29.08 -9.47
CA LEU A 293 16.84 29.02 -8.07
C LEU A 293 15.66 28.92 -7.09
N LEU A 294 14.62 29.73 -7.27
CA LEU A 294 13.43 29.70 -6.40
C LEU A 294 12.73 28.34 -6.41
N LYS A 295 12.70 27.67 -7.57
CA LYS A 295 12.10 26.35 -7.69
C LYS A 295 12.94 25.28 -6.98
N ARG A 296 14.27 25.36 -7.08
CA ARG A 296 15.20 24.49 -6.33
C ARG A 296 15.00 24.65 -4.82
N ILE A 297 14.98 25.89 -4.32
CA ILE A 297 14.74 26.18 -2.89
C ILE A 297 13.40 25.61 -2.42
N LYS A 298 12.32 25.76 -3.21
CA LYS A 298 10.99 25.21 -2.87
C LYS A 298 11.00 23.68 -2.76
N ILE A 299 11.71 22.99 -3.66
CA ILE A 299 11.83 21.52 -3.63
C ILE A 299 12.61 21.08 -2.39
N LEU A 300 13.74 21.73 -2.09
CA LEU A 300 14.56 21.42 -0.91
C LEU A 300 13.79 21.67 0.39
N ALA A 301 13.11 22.82 0.50
CA ALA A 301 12.30 23.14 1.67
C ALA A 301 11.18 22.10 1.88
N ARG A 302 10.53 21.67 0.81
CA ARG A 302 9.51 20.60 0.87
C ARG A 302 10.10 19.29 1.34
N TYR A 303 11.29 18.92 0.85
CA TYR A 303 12.00 17.72 1.29
C TYR A 303 12.33 17.78 2.79
N PHE A 304 12.87 18.90 3.28
CA PHE A 304 13.20 19.09 4.70
C PHE A 304 11.98 19.06 5.62
N ILE A 305 10.84 19.56 5.15
CA ILE A 305 9.60 19.57 5.95
C ILE A 305 8.98 18.16 6.05
N TYR A 306 8.97 17.41 4.95
CA TYR A 306 8.22 16.14 4.85
C TYR A 306 9.11 14.90 4.77
N GLY A 307 10.37 15.03 4.34
CA GLY A 307 11.28 13.93 4.06
C GLY A 307 12.23 13.54 5.19
N LYS A 308 12.33 14.32 6.24
CA LYS A 308 13.27 14.08 7.37
C LYS A 308 12.60 13.55 8.64
N LYS A 309 11.39 13.11 8.58
CA LYS A 309 10.68 12.64 9.78
C LYS A 309 10.40 11.17 9.76
#